data_e7f4bc15f377611b911cba64bebfebd4
#
_entry.id   e7f4bc15f377611b911cba64bebfebd4
#
_cell.length_a   1.000
_cell.length_b   1.000
_cell.length_c   1.000
_cell.angle_alpha   90.00
_cell.angle_beta   90.00
_cell.angle_gamma   90.00
#
_symmetry.space_group_name_H-M   'P 1'
#
loop_
_entity.id
_entity.type
_entity.pdbx_description
1 polymer ?
#
loop_
_entity_poly.entity_id
_entity_poly.type
_entity_poly.pdbx_seq_one_letter_code
_entity_poly.pdbx_strand_id
1 'polypeptide(L)'
;KGDEDKISQALSKLMEEDLTLKTVNDSANRQTLIYGMGDQHLDVVVSKLLDRYKVDVELGKPKIAFKETIRKNSDVDAKYKKQSGGHGQYGHVKMKFEPSGDLEEAYTFEQIVVGGAVPKNYFPAVEKGLQDSVGKGPLAGYPVVGVKAVLYDGSYHPVDSSEMAFKMATIQAFKQGFMDAKPVLLEPIVNMKVIVPDKYTGDVMGDLNKRRGRVLGMNPIGGGKTEVEADIPTMEIYGYSTDLDRKSTRLNSSHLVVSR
;
A
#
# COMPACT_ATOMS: atom_id res chain seq x y z
N LYS A 1 20.68 7.95 -13.81
CA LYS A 1 21.55 7.03 -13.02
C LYS A 1 22.84 7.79 -12.69
N GLY A 2 23.20 7.91 -11.44
CA GLY A 2 24.37 8.65 -10.93
C GLY A 2 23.99 9.83 -10.04
N ASP A 3 22.84 10.44 -10.21
CA ASP A 3 22.37 11.54 -9.38
C ASP A 3 21.72 11.06 -8.07
N GLU A 4 21.17 9.86 -8.02
CA GLU A 4 20.56 9.28 -6.81
C GLU A 4 21.56 9.17 -5.65
N ASP A 5 22.79 8.72 -5.95
CA ASP A 5 23.86 8.62 -4.95
C ASP A 5 24.31 10.01 -4.47
N LYS A 6 24.38 10.98 -5.40
CA LYS A 6 24.70 12.38 -5.05
C LYS A 6 23.63 13.00 -4.19
N ILE A 7 22.34 12.77 -4.53
CA ILE A 7 21.20 13.24 -3.73
C ILE A 7 21.28 12.66 -2.32
N SER A 8 21.49 11.35 -2.18
CA SER A 8 21.59 10.67 -0.89
C SER A 8 22.73 11.23 -0.02
N GLN A 9 23.91 11.43 -0.61
CA GLN A 9 25.06 12.01 0.10
C GLN A 9 24.82 13.46 0.48
N ALA A 10 24.22 14.27 -0.40
CA ALA A 10 23.90 15.67 -0.13
C ALA A 10 22.87 15.80 0.99
N LEU A 11 21.81 14.97 0.95
CA LEU A 11 20.78 14.95 1.99
C LEU A 11 21.35 14.50 3.34
N SER A 12 22.26 13.51 3.37
CA SER A 12 22.92 13.09 4.61
C SER A 12 23.72 14.23 5.25
N LYS A 13 24.45 15.00 4.47
CA LYS A 13 25.19 16.18 4.96
C LYS A 13 24.26 17.31 5.45
N LEU A 14 23.13 17.52 4.75
CA LEU A 14 22.15 18.52 5.19
C LEU A 14 21.46 18.10 6.49
N MET A 15 21.25 16.81 6.72
CA MET A 15 20.72 16.30 8.01
C MET A 15 21.71 16.44 9.17
N GLU A 16 23.02 16.45 8.90
CA GLU A 16 24.04 16.75 9.91
C GLU A 16 24.00 18.25 10.31
N GLU A 17 23.70 19.14 9.34
CA GLU A 17 23.56 20.58 9.58
C GLU A 17 22.21 20.94 10.25
N ASP A 18 21.17 20.17 9.95
CA ASP A 18 19.79 20.46 10.36
C ASP A 18 19.10 19.20 10.89
N LEU A 19 19.03 19.11 12.20
CA LEU A 19 18.42 17.97 12.93
C LEU A 19 16.89 17.86 12.74
N THR A 20 16.24 18.89 12.21
CA THR A 20 14.80 18.87 11.90
C THR A 20 14.50 18.27 10.54
N LEU A 21 15.53 18.10 9.71
CA LEU A 21 15.43 17.43 8.41
C LEU A 21 15.57 15.93 8.58
N LYS A 22 14.64 15.17 8.02
CA LYS A 22 14.69 13.70 8.02
C LYS A 22 14.40 13.16 6.63
N THR A 23 15.13 12.13 6.22
CA THR A 23 14.86 11.42 4.96
C THR A 23 14.54 9.96 5.22
N VAL A 24 13.62 9.41 4.45
CA VAL A 24 13.24 7.99 4.48
C VAL A 24 13.21 7.45 3.06
N ASN A 25 13.95 6.39 2.83
CA ASN A 25 13.88 5.67 1.56
C ASN A 25 12.71 4.67 1.61
N ASP A 26 11.66 4.97 0.85
CA ASP A 26 10.50 4.11 0.66
C ASP A 26 10.71 3.24 -0.59
N SER A 27 11.35 2.11 -0.40
CA SER A 27 11.65 1.15 -1.47
C SER A 27 10.38 0.54 -2.09
N ALA A 28 9.29 0.42 -1.33
CA ALA A 28 8.04 -0.14 -1.79
C ALA A 28 7.40 0.72 -2.90
N ASN A 29 7.45 2.04 -2.74
CA ASN A 29 6.92 3.00 -3.71
C ASN A 29 8.01 3.61 -4.62
N ARG A 30 9.26 3.18 -4.47
CA ARG A 30 10.43 3.70 -5.21
C ARG A 30 10.49 5.22 -5.14
N GLN A 31 10.55 5.75 -3.93
CA GLN A 31 10.65 7.18 -3.65
C GLN A 31 11.53 7.44 -2.43
N THR A 32 12.12 8.62 -2.38
CA THR A 32 12.76 9.17 -1.18
C THR A 32 11.86 10.24 -0.60
N LEU A 33 11.43 10.06 0.62
CA LEU A 33 10.62 11.03 1.34
C LEU A 33 11.53 11.96 2.14
N ILE A 34 11.21 13.26 2.10
CA ILE A 34 11.89 14.30 2.86
C ILE A 34 10.89 14.91 3.83
N TYR A 35 11.25 14.95 5.09
CA TYR A 35 10.45 15.54 6.16
C TYR A 35 11.16 16.78 6.70
N GLY A 36 10.42 17.86 6.87
CA GLY A 36 10.89 19.13 7.41
C GLY A 36 9.81 19.83 8.22
N MET A 37 10.10 21.04 8.71
CA MET A 37 9.18 21.81 9.57
C MET A 37 8.04 22.51 8.79
N GLY A 38 8.09 22.50 7.45
CA GLY A 38 7.07 23.11 6.60
C GLY A 38 7.58 23.34 5.18
N ASP A 39 6.70 23.83 4.30
CA ASP A 39 7.01 24.00 2.87
C ASP A 39 8.21 24.90 2.63
N GLN A 40 8.27 26.07 3.33
CA GLN A 40 9.41 27.00 3.20
C GLN A 40 10.75 26.36 3.61
N HIS A 41 10.73 25.51 4.63
CA HIS A 41 11.92 24.77 5.05
C HIS A 41 12.39 23.82 3.92
N LEU A 42 11.47 23.09 3.33
CA LEU A 42 11.78 22.17 2.23
C LEU A 42 12.26 22.92 0.97
N ASP A 43 11.71 24.08 0.67
CA ASP A 43 12.18 24.94 -0.42
C ASP A 43 13.63 25.41 -0.22
N VAL A 44 14.00 25.75 1.02
CA VAL A 44 15.39 26.08 1.38
C VAL A 44 16.30 24.85 1.21
N VAL A 45 15.85 23.65 1.58
CA VAL A 45 16.61 22.40 1.36
C VAL A 45 16.85 22.17 -0.12
N VAL A 46 15.83 22.32 -0.97
CA VAL A 46 15.97 22.20 -2.44
C VAL A 46 16.96 23.22 -2.99
N SER A 47 16.86 24.50 -2.56
CA SER A 47 17.81 25.53 -2.96
C SER A 47 19.25 25.19 -2.56
N LYS A 48 19.47 24.68 -1.34
CA LYS A 48 20.79 24.21 -0.88
C LYS A 48 21.32 23.02 -1.69
N LEU A 49 20.45 22.09 -2.10
CA LEU A 49 20.83 20.97 -2.96
C LEU A 49 21.33 21.46 -4.31
N LEU A 50 20.65 22.43 -4.91
CA LEU A 50 21.05 23.02 -6.18
C LEU A 50 22.35 23.85 -6.04
N ASP A 51 22.40 24.76 -5.08
CA ASP A 51 23.49 25.73 -4.95
C ASP A 51 24.80 25.09 -4.51
N ARG A 52 24.76 24.25 -3.49
CA ARG A 52 25.99 23.68 -2.87
C ARG A 52 26.41 22.37 -3.53
N TYR A 53 25.43 21.51 -3.88
CA TYR A 53 25.73 20.16 -4.35
C TYR A 53 25.52 19.99 -5.86
N LYS A 54 24.98 21.02 -6.54
CA LYS A 54 24.70 21.01 -7.99
C LYS A 54 23.75 19.87 -8.37
N VAL A 55 22.80 19.60 -7.49
CA VAL A 55 21.75 18.60 -7.68
C VAL A 55 20.42 19.32 -7.84
N ASP A 56 19.83 19.22 -9.01
CA ASP A 56 18.52 19.75 -9.30
C ASP A 56 17.44 18.72 -8.98
N VAL A 57 16.54 19.07 -8.07
CA VAL A 57 15.45 18.20 -7.61
C VAL A 57 14.14 18.97 -7.57
N GLU A 58 13.06 18.26 -7.87
CA GLU A 58 11.71 18.77 -7.73
C GLU A 58 10.97 17.98 -6.65
N LEU A 59 10.30 18.69 -5.75
CA LEU A 59 9.46 18.06 -4.73
C LEU A 59 8.09 17.72 -5.30
N GLY A 60 7.77 16.44 -5.32
CA GLY A 60 6.47 15.92 -5.71
C GLY A 60 5.63 15.47 -4.52
N LYS A 61 4.34 15.25 -4.76
CA LYS A 61 3.47 14.62 -3.76
C LYS A 61 3.93 13.19 -3.50
N PRO A 62 3.99 12.74 -2.23
CA PRO A 62 4.33 11.38 -1.89
C PRO A 62 3.40 10.37 -2.57
N LYS A 63 3.98 9.32 -3.13
CA LYS A 63 3.20 8.18 -3.61
C LYS A 63 2.68 7.41 -2.40
N ILE A 64 1.43 7.00 -2.46
CA ILE A 64 0.77 6.30 -1.37
C ILE A 64 0.79 4.81 -1.64
N ALA A 65 1.11 4.02 -0.61
CA ALA A 65 1.12 2.57 -0.65
C ALA A 65 -0.33 2.04 -0.59
N PHE A 66 -1.01 2.00 -1.73
CA PHE A 66 -2.28 1.30 -1.83
C PHE A 66 -2.08 -0.22 -1.72
N LYS A 67 -3.13 -0.92 -1.33
CA LYS A 67 -3.22 -2.38 -1.37
C LYS A 67 -4.48 -2.77 -2.14
N GLU A 68 -4.52 -4.01 -2.62
CA GLU A 68 -5.70 -4.57 -3.28
C GLU A 68 -6.31 -5.67 -2.42
N THR A 69 -7.62 -5.79 -2.42
CA THR A 69 -8.34 -6.91 -1.79
C THR A 69 -9.62 -7.23 -2.54
N ILE A 70 -10.28 -8.31 -2.15
CA ILE A 70 -11.55 -8.76 -2.74
C ILE A 70 -12.69 -8.60 -1.75
N ARG A 71 -13.91 -8.40 -2.26
CA ARG A 71 -15.13 -8.25 -1.44
C ARG A 71 -16.10 -9.40 -1.52
N LYS A 72 -15.96 -10.28 -2.51
CA LYS A 72 -16.85 -11.42 -2.74
C LYS A 72 -16.04 -12.69 -2.96
N ASN A 73 -16.73 -13.80 -2.83
CA ASN A 73 -16.19 -15.10 -3.19
C ASN A 73 -16.23 -15.27 -4.71
N SER A 74 -15.25 -15.97 -5.25
CA SER A 74 -15.22 -16.44 -6.63
C SER A 74 -14.81 -17.90 -6.69
N ASP A 75 -15.19 -18.57 -7.76
CA ASP A 75 -14.84 -19.96 -8.06
C ASP A 75 -14.33 -20.04 -9.50
N VAL A 76 -13.15 -20.59 -9.68
CA VAL A 76 -12.45 -20.56 -10.96
C VAL A 76 -11.92 -21.94 -11.33
N ASP A 77 -12.20 -22.34 -12.57
CA ASP A 77 -11.63 -23.51 -13.24
C ASP A 77 -10.59 -23.00 -14.26
N ALA A 78 -9.30 -23.18 -13.96
CA ALA A 78 -8.22 -22.68 -14.82
C ALA A 78 -7.32 -23.79 -15.30
N LYS A 79 -7.17 -23.86 -16.63
CA LYS A 79 -6.32 -24.84 -17.31
C LYS A 79 -5.20 -24.13 -18.07
N TYR A 80 -3.97 -24.45 -17.70
CA TYR A 80 -2.80 -24.07 -18.48
C TYR A 80 -2.41 -25.24 -19.37
N LYS A 81 -2.61 -25.07 -20.69
CA LYS A 81 -2.19 -26.05 -21.70
C LYS A 81 -1.36 -25.37 -22.76
N LYS A 82 -0.14 -25.83 -22.94
CA LYS A 82 0.74 -25.36 -24.01
C LYS A 82 1.35 -26.58 -24.71
N GLN A 83 1.24 -26.62 -26.02
CA GLN A 83 1.80 -27.68 -26.84
C GLN A 83 2.62 -27.02 -27.97
N SER A 84 3.92 -27.21 -27.93
CA SER A 84 4.85 -26.65 -28.91
C SER A 84 5.88 -27.71 -29.30
N GLY A 85 5.45 -28.72 -30.07
CA GLY A 85 6.30 -29.78 -30.56
C GLY A 85 7.02 -30.61 -29.51
N GLY A 86 6.70 -31.90 -29.34
CA GLY A 86 7.26 -32.74 -28.29
C GLY A 86 6.41 -32.81 -27.02
N HIS A 87 7.05 -32.79 -25.84
CA HIS A 87 6.33 -32.81 -24.56
C HIS A 87 5.50 -31.53 -24.36
N GLY A 88 4.21 -31.68 -24.05
CA GLY A 88 3.30 -30.58 -23.71
C GLY A 88 3.51 -30.06 -22.28
N GLN A 89 2.82 -28.99 -21.96
CA GLN A 89 2.68 -28.49 -20.59
C GLN A 89 1.22 -28.54 -20.20
N TYR A 90 0.89 -29.15 -19.08
CA TYR A 90 -0.47 -29.27 -18.59
C TYR A 90 -0.55 -29.02 -17.08
N GLY A 91 -1.39 -28.06 -16.69
CA GLY A 91 -1.74 -27.81 -15.30
C GLY A 91 -3.21 -27.41 -15.23
N HIS A 92 -3.97 -28.01 -14.32
CA HIS A 92 -5.37 -27.69 -14.15
C HIS A 92 -5.70 -27.60 -12.67
N VAL A 93 -6.21 -26.45 -12.25
CA VAL A 93 -6.60 -26.16 -10.87
C VAL A 93 -8.02 -25.61 -10.84
N LYS A 94 -8.82 -26.06 -9.86
CA LYS A 94 -10.07 -25.41 -9.48
C LYS A 94 -9.90 -24.81 -8.10
N MET A 95 -10.08 -23.50 -8.04
CA MET A 95 -9.78 -22.72 -6.85
C MET A 95 -10.92 -21.78 -6.49
N LYS A 96 -11.14 -21.65 -5.18
CA LYS A 96 -12.01 -20.61 -4.63
C LYS A 96 -11.17 -19.50 -4.02
N PHE A 97 -11.62 -18.29 -4.21
CA PHE A 97 -11.02 -17.10 -3.58
C PHE A 97 -12.08 -16.43 -2.73
N GLU A 98 -11.75 -16.16 -1.48
CA GLU A 98 -12.65 -15.60 -0.49
C GLU A 98 -11.93 -14.49 0.29
N PRO A 99 -12.63 -13.45 0.79
CA PRO A 99 -12.03 -12.53 1.75
C PRO A 99 -11.60 -13.27 3.02
N SER A 100 -10.34 -13.14 3.44
CA SER A 100 -9.86 -13.81 4.67
C SER A 100 -10.34 -13.11 5.95
N GLY A 101 -10.68 -11.82 5.85
CA GLY A 101 -10.99 -10.96 6.99
C GLY A 101 -9.75 -10.40 7.70
N ASP A 102 -8.56 -10.89 7.39
CA ASP A 102 -7.29 -10.39 7.92
C ASP A 102 -6.52 -9.63 6.84
N LEU A 103 -6.37 -8.31 7.01
CA LEU A 103 -5.68 -7.43 6.07
C LEU A 103 -4.17 -7.30 6.36
N GLU A 104 -3.68 -7.91 7.43
CA GLU A 104 -2.24 -7.94 7.75
C GLU A 104 -1.52 -8.99 6.90
N GLU A 105 -2.20 -10.10 6.58
CA GLU A 105 -1.67 -11.14 5.73
C GLU A 105 -2.03 -10.92 4.26
N ALA A 106 -1.10 -11.24 3.36
CA ALA A 106 -1.34 -11.14 1.93
C ALA A 106 -2.38 -12.19 1.49
N TYR A 107 -2.15 -13.44 1.85
CA TYR A 107 -3.05 -14.54 1.54
C TYR A 107 -2.92 -15.68 2.55
N THR A 108 -3.96 -16.50 2.63
CA THR A 108 -3.94 -17.84 3.25
C THR A 108 -4.20 -18.88 2.17
N PHE A 109 -3.51 -20.01 2.24
CA PHE A 109 -3.68 -21.11 1.29
C PHE A 109 -4.19 -22.35 1.98
N GLU A 110 -5.26 -22.92 1.46
CA GLU A 110 -5.88 -24.13 1.94
C GLU A 110 -6.02 -25.14 0.80
N GLN A 111 -5.85 -26.41 1.12
CA GLN A 111 -5.99 -27.51 0.15
C GLN A 111 -6.96 -28.55 0.69
N ILE A 112 -8.00 -28.81 -0.06
CA ILE A 112 -9.06 -29.79 0.28
C ILE A 112 -9.31 -30.78 -0.87
N VAL A 113 -8.27 -31.01 -1.69
CA VAL A 113 -8.35 -31.92 -2.86
C VAL A 113 -8.61 -33.34 -2.42
N VAL A 114 -9.64 -33.97 -2.97
CA VAL A 114 -10.03 -35.34 -2.71
C VAL A 114 -9.69 -36.24 -3.91
N GLY A 115 -9.37 -37.50 -3.66
CA GLY A 115 -9.16 -38.51 -4.69
C GLY A 115 -7.88 -38.36 -5.52
N GLY A 116 -6.96 -37.48 -5.14
CA GLY A 116 -5.68 -37.32 -5.84
C GLY A 116 -5.80 -36.61 -7.22
N ALA A 117 -6.88 -35.86 -7.44
CA ALA A 117 -7.10 -35.11 -8.69
C ALA A 117 -5.95 -34.18 -9.03
N VAL A 118 -5.33 -33.59 -8.02
CA VAL A 118 -4.04 -32.90 -8.10
C VAL A 118 -3.05 -33.63 -7.18
N PRO A 119 -1.98 -34.23 -7.69
CA PRO A 119 -0.95 -34.86 -6.88
C PRO A 119 -0.31 -33.91 -5.87
N LYS A 120 -0.06 -34.39 -4.66
CA LYS A 120 0.46 -33.57 -3.54
C LYS A 120 1.79 -32.88 -3.82
N ASN A 121 2.63 -33.48 -4.67
CA ASN A 121 3.91 -32.89 -5.09
C ASN A 121 3.76 -31.57 -5.87
N TYR A 122 2.57 -31.27 -6.43
CA TYR A 122 2.31 -30.02 -7.13
C TYR A 122 1.73 -28.91 -6.23
N PHE A 123 1.32 -29.21 -4.99
CA PHE A 123 0.79 -28.22 -4.07
C PHE A 123 1.76 -27.06 -3.77
N PRO A 124 3.08 -27.30 -3.57
CA PRO A 124 4.04 -26.21 -3.41
C PRO A 124 4.14 -25.31 -4.65
N ALA A 125 3.95 -25.87 -5.85
CA ALA A 125 3.96 -25.11 -7.09
C ALA A 125 2.72 -24.21 -7.23
N VAL A 126 1.56 -24.70 -6.78
CA VAL A 126 0.32 -23.91 -6.69
C VAL A 126 0.50 -22.76 -5.72
N GLU A 127 1.00 -23.01 -4.52
CA GLU A 127 1.26 -21.98 -3.51
C GLU A 127 2.27 -20.94 -4.01
N LYS A 128 3.34 -21.37 -4.68
CA LYS A 128 4.32 -20.46 -5.30
C LYS A 128 3.69 -19.60 -6.39
N GLY A 129 2.70 -20.12 -7.13
CA GLY A 129 1.91 -19.34 -8.10
C GLY A 129 1.09 -18.24 -7.43
N LEU A 130 0.51 -18.50 -6.27
CA LEU A 130 -0.18 -17.51 -5.45
C LEU A 130 0.81 -16.45 -4.93
N GLN A 131 1.92 -16.89 -4.35
CA GLN A 131 2.96 -16.01 -3.79
C GLN A 131 3.49 -15.02 -4.83
N ASP A 132 3.74 -15.46 -6.06
CA ASP A 132 4.19 -14.60 -7.14
C ASP A 132 3.08 -13.62 -7.59
N SER A 133 1.81 -14.01 -7.43
CA SER A 133 0.67 -13.20 -7.89
C SER A 133 0.28 -12.10 -6.92
N VAL A 134 0.40 -12.33 -5.60
CA VAL A 134 -0.03 -11.36 -4.58
C VAL A 134 0.88 -10.14 -4.49
N GLY A 135 2.12 -10.23 -4.95
CA GLY A 135 3.06 -9.10 -4.96
C GLY A 135 2.65 -7.97 -5.91
N LYS A 136 1.86 -8.30 -6.93
CA LYS A 136 1.37 -7.36 -7.93
C LYS A 136 -0.05 -7.70 -8.34
N GLY A 137 -1.02 -7.08 -7.67
CA GLY A 137 -2.44 -7.34 -7.87
C GLY A 137 -2.94 -7.04 -9.28
N PRO A 138 -3.96 -7.77 -9.72
CA PRO A 138 -4.49 -7.65 -11.09
C PRO A 138 -5.29 -6.38 -11.36
N LEU A 139 -5.79 -5.67 -10.33
CA LEU A 139 -6.64 -4.50 -10.49
C LEU A 139 -5.84 -3.27 -10.92
N ALA A 140 -4.81 -2.91 -10.18
CA ALA A 140 -4.01 -1.69 -10.39
C ALA A 140 -2.50 -1.90 -10.18
N GLY A 141 -2.08 -3.14 -9.88
CA GLY A 141 -0.69 -3.52 -9.71
C GLY A 141 -0.14 -3.29 -8.31
N TYR A 142 -0.99 -3.04 -7.32
CA TYR A 142 -0.59 -2.92 -5.92
C TYR A 142 -0.56 -4.28 -5.21
N PRO A 143 0.18 -4.42 -4.11
CA PRO A 143 0.19 -5.67 -3.35
C PRO A 143 -1.21 -6.07 -2.88
N VAL A 144 -1.50 -7.36 -2.96
CA VAL A 144 -2.78 -7.93 -2.50
C VAL A 144 -2.70 -8.31 -1.03
N VAL A 145 -3.80 -8.10 -0.31
CA VAL A 145 -3.97 -8.50 1.09
C VAL A 145 -5.37 -9.06 1.32
N GLY A 146 -5.50 -9.89 2.36
CA GLY A 146 -6.79 -10.34 2.84
C GLY A 146 -7.49 -11.36 1.94
N VAL A 147 -6.76 -12.23 1.25
CA VAL A 147 -7.31 -13.24 0.35
C VAL A 147 -7.09 -14.65 0.90
N LYS A 148 -8.16 -15.42 1.03
CA LYS A 148 -8.10 -16.88 1.26
C LYS A 148 -8.24 -17.59 -0.08
N ALA A 149 -7.26 -18.41 -0.44
CA ALA A 149 -7.25 -19.25 -1.63
C ALA A 149 -7.39 -20.72 -1.26
N VAL A 150 -8.39 -21.38 -1.82
CA VAL A 150 -8.68 -22.79 -1.54
C VAL A 150 -8.56 -23.58 -2.82
N LEU A 151 -7.60 -24.52 -2.88
CA LEU A 151 -7.51 -25.51 -3.94
C LEU A 151 -8.39 -26.72 -3.57
N TYR A 152 -9.45 -26.98 -4.34
CA TYR A 152 -10.40 -28.04 -4.02
C TYR A 152 -10.46 -29.18 -5.05
N ASP A 153 -10.07 -28.91 -6.31
CA ASP A 153 -10.10 -29.90 -7.38
C ASP A 153 -9.11 -29.52 -8.51
N GLY A 154 -8.98 -30.36 -9.50
CA GLY A 154 -8.15 -30.14 -10.66
C GLY A 154 -7.97 -31.40 -11.49
N SER A 155 -6.97 -31.44 -12.33
CA SER A 155 -6.52 -32.66 -12.99
C SER A 155 -5.08 -32.55 -13.41
N TYR A 156 -4.44 -33.68 -13.60
CA TYR A 156 -3.07 -33.76 -14.09
C TYR A 156 -2.97 -34.71 -15.29
N HIS A 157 -1.92 -34.54 -16.08
CA HIS A 157 -1.57 -35.43 -17.16
C HIS A 157 -0.25 -36.13 -16.84
N PRO A 158 -0.17 -37.49 -16.92
CA PRO A 158 1.01 -38.23 -16.45
C PRO A 158 2.34 -37.84 -17.11
N VAL A 159 2.29 -37.32 -18.33
CA VAL A 159 3.48 -36.96 -19.12
C VAL A 159 3.71 -35.45 -19.19
N ASP A 160 2.64 -34.65 -19.34
CA ASP A 160 2.74 -33.22 -19.64
C ASP A 160 2.60 -32.33 -18.41
N SER A 161 2.22 -32.87 -17.24
CA SER A 161 2.14 -32.09 -16.01
C SER A 161 3.50 -31.83 -15.38
N SER A 162 3.68 -30.59 -14.99
CA SER A 162 4.92 -30.11 -14.33
C SER A 162 4.59 -29.05 -13.28
N GLU A 163 5.53 -28.82 -12.35
CA GLU A 163 5.41 -27.74 -11.37
C GLU A 163 5.18 -26.37 -12.02
N MET A 164 5.91 -26.12 -13.12
CA MET A 164 5.73 -24.87 -13.87
C MET A 164 4.33 -24.74 -14.47
N ALA A 165 3.75 -25.82 -14.97
CA ALA A 165 2.41 -25.79 -15.55
C ALA A 165 1.34 -25.52 -14.48
N PHE A 166 1.46 -26.14 -13.30
CA PHE A 166 0.57 -25.88 -12.16
C PHE A 166 0.75 -24.44 -11.62
N LYS A 167 1.99 -23.95 -11.52
CA LYS A 167 2.26 -22.58 -11.16
C LYS A 167 1.56 -21.60 -12.12
N MET A 168 1.69 -21.81 -13.43
CA MET A 168 1.06 -20.97 -14.44
C MET A 168 -0.47 -21.07 -14.41
N ALA A 169 -1.04 -22.25 -14.20
CA ALA A 169 -2.47 -22.44 -14.03
C ALA A 169 -2.99 -21.65 -12.81
N THR A 170 -2.25 -21.67 -11.72
CA THR A 170 -2.60 -20.91 -10.50
C THR A 170 -2.54 -19.40 -10.72
N ILE A 171 -1.52 -18.90 -11.43
CA ILE A 171 -1.42 -17.46 -11.77
C ILE A 171 -2.63 -17.04 -12.61
N GLN A 172 -3.07 -17.87 -13.57
CA GLN A 172 -4.27 -17.60 -14.34
C GLN A 172 -5.53 -17.65 -13.50
N ALA A 173 -5.67 -18.67 -12.63
CA ALA A 173 -6.79 -18.81 -11.71
C ALA A 173 -6.89 -17.60 -10.77
N PHE A 174 -5.77 -17.17 -10.20
CA PHE A 174 -5.72 -16.01 -9.31
C PHE A 174 -6.16 -14.75 -10.05
N LYS A 175 -5.60 -14.48 -11.24
CA LYS A 175 -5.95 -13.29 -12.01
C LYS A 175 -7.44 -13.22 -12.34
N GLN A 176 -8.02 -14.32 -12.77
CA GLN A 176 -9.45 -14.40 -13.08
C GLN A 176 -10.29 -14.29 -11.82
N GLY A 177 -10.04 -15.15 -10.83
CA GLY A 177 -10.82 -15.21 -9.59
C GLY A 177 -10.77 -13.92 -8.79
N PHE A 178 -9.63 -13.26 -8.76
CA PHE A 178 -9.48 -11.95 -8.11
C PHE A 178 -10.39 -10.90 -8.77
N MET A 179 -10.42 -10.83 -10.10
CA MET A 179 -11.26 -9.89 -10.82
C MET A 179 -12.75 -10.21 -10.69
N ASP A 180 -13.13 -11.48 -10.65
CA ASP A 180 -14.53 -11.92 -10.49
C ASP A 180 -15.03 -11.67 -9.06
N ALA A 181 -14.13 -11.62 -8.07
CA ALA A 181 -14.43 -11.42 -6.66
C ALA A 181 -14.67 -9.96 -6.26
N LYS A 182 -14.94 -9.06 -7.20
CA LYS A 182 -15.12 -7.61 -6.97
C LYS A 182 -13.96 -6.98 -6.21
N PRO A 183 -12.80 -6.85 -6.84
CA PRO A 183 -11.62 -6.26 -6.22
C PRO A 183 -11.82 -4.78 -5.91
N VAL A 184 -11.15 -4.31 -4.87
CA VAL A 184 -11.14 -2.91 -4.43
C VAL A 184 -9.74 -2.50 -4.01
N LEU A 185 -9.46 -1.20 -4.12
CA LEU A 185 -8.26 -0.60 -3.56
C LEU A 185 -8.50 -0.23 -2.10
N LEU A 186 -7.51 -0.52 -1.28
CA LEU A 186 -7.40 -0.06 0.10
C LEU A 186 -6.41 1.09 0.16
N GLU A 187 -6.81 2.19 0.77
CA GLU A 187 -5.93 3.31 1.07
C GLU A 187 -5.50 3.27 2.55
N PRO A 188 -4.26 3.66 2.88
CA PRO A 188 -3.83 3.71 4.27
C PRO A 188 -4.55 4.86 4.99
N ILE A 189 -5.08 4.54 6.15
CA ILE A 189 -5.70 5.50 7.08
C ILE A 189 -4.71 5.74 8.22
N VAL A 190 -4.58 6.97 8.64
CA VAL A 190 -3.78 7.36 9.80
C VAL A 190 -4.64 8.04 10.85
N ASN A 191 -4.29 7.83 12.10
CA ASN A 191 -4.87 8.56 13.22
C ASN A 191 -4.14 9.91 13.36
N MET A 192 -4.89 10.99 13.36
CA MET A 192 -4.37 12.34 13.42
C MET A 192 -4.97 13.09 14.63
N LYS A 193 -4.10 13.79 15.36
CA LYS A 193 -4.49 14.66 16.46
C LYS A 193 -4.17 16.10 16.12
N VAL A 194 -5.17 16.97 16.22
CA VAL A 194 -5.06 18.40 15.92
C VAL A 194 -5.40 19.19 17.19
N ILE A 195 -4.44 19.95 17.69
CA ILE A 195 -4.61 20.79 18.86
C ILE A 195 -4.88 22.21 18.40
N VAL A 196 -6.03 22.75 18.75
CA VAL A 196 -6.45 24.10 18.39
C VAL A 196 -7.13 24.81 19.53
N PRO A 197 -7.16 26.14 19.53
CA PRO A 197 -8.01 26.90 20.45
C PRO A 197 -9.49 26.55 20.27
N ASP A 198 -10.25 26.49 21.37
CA ASP A 198 -11.65 26.01 21.40
C ASP A 198 -12.55 26.66 20.36
N LYS A 199 -12.36 27.94 20.08
CA LYS A 199 -13.14 28.70 19.09
C LYS A 199 -13.01 28.19 17.64
N TYR A 200 -11.95 27.41 17.32
CA TYR A 200 -11.70 26.88 15.96
C TYR A 200 -12.01 25.40 15.82
N THR A 201 -12.45 24.74 16.89
CA THR A 201 -12.76 23.31 16.89
C THR A 201 -13.81 22.97 15.82
N GLY A 202 -14.84 23.79 15.65
CA GLY A 202 -15.86 23.59 14.62
C GLY A 202 -15.31 23.68 13.19
N ASP A 203 -14.42 24.64 12.93
CA ASP A 203 -13.79 24.83 11.61
C ASP A 203 -12.88 23.65 11.26
N VAL A 204 -12.10 23.15 12.24
CA VAL A 204 -11.25 21.97 12.09
C VAL A 204 -12.07 20.73 11.79
N MET A 205 -13.16 20.49 12.53
CA MET A 205 -14.06 19.36 12.27
C MET A 205 -14.67 19.43 10.87
N GLY A 206 -15.12 20.60 10.44
CA GLY A 206 -15.66 20.82 9.09
C GLY A 206 -14.59 20.55 8.01
N ASP A 207 -13.35 20.91 8.26
CA ASP A 207 -12.23 20.68 7.32
C ASP A 207 -11.83 19.20 7.26
N LEU A 208 -11.75 18.52 8.41
CA LEU A 208 -11.49 17.09 8.48
C LEU A 208 -12.56 16.28 7.75
N ASN A 209 -13.83 16.63 7.92
CA ASN A 209 -14.93 15.98 7.21
C ASN A 209 -14.84 16.18 5.68
N LYS A 210 -14.46 17.38 5.21
CA LYS A 210 -14.22 17.64 3.78
C LYS A 210 -13.09 16.78 3.21
N ARG A 211 -12.10 16.44 4.03
CA ARG A 211 -10.96 15.59 3.70
C ARG A 211 -11.24 14.10 3.94
N ARG A 212 -12.48 13.68 3.96
CA ARG A 212 -12.89 12.29 4.20
C ARG A 212 -12.44 11.75 5.55
N GLY A 213 -12.09 12.64 6.49
CA GLY A 213 -11.70 12.28 7.84
C GLY A 213 -12.91 11.87 8.68
N ARG A 214 -12.72 10.89 9.54
CA ARG A 214 -13.69 10.45 10.54
C ARG A 214 -13.26 10.97 11.90
N VAL A 215 -13.96 11.97 12.43
CA VAL A 215 -13.69 12.48 13.79
C VAL A 215 -14.06 11.40 14.81
N LEU A 216 -13.11 11.03 15.66
CA LEU A 216 -13.25 10.02 16.70
C LEU A 216 -13.62 10.64 18.06
N GLY A 217 -13.08 11.83 18.34
CA GLY A 217 -13.32 12.50 19.61
C GLY A 217 -12.77 13.92 19.68
N MET A 218 -13.16 14.60 20.73
CA MET A 218 -12.68 15.94 21.09
C MET A 218 -12.37 15.95 22.58
N ASN A 219 -11.13 16.27 22.93
CA ASN A 219 -10.65 16.26 24.31
C ASN A 219 -10.18 17.66 24.69
N PRO A 220 -10.86 18.38 25.60
CA PRO A 220 -10.34 19.61 26.17
C PRO A 220 -9.06 19.33 26.95
N ILE A 221 -7.96 20.01 26.57
CA ILE A 221 -6.64 19.81 27.21
C ILE A 221 -6.26 20.92 28.17
N GLY A 222 -7.18 21.83 28.43
CA GLY A 222 -6.95 23.01 29.28
C GLY A 222 -6.33 24.20 28.52
N GLY A 223 -6.24 25.35 29.17
CA GLY A 223 -5.69 26.57 28.55
C GLY A 223 -6.49 27.09 27.34
N GLY A 224 -7.79 26.78 27.26
CA GLY A 224 -8.64 27.20 26.12
C GLY A 224 -8.31 26.49 24.82
N LYS A 225 -7.78 25.26 24.90
CA LYS A 225 -7.43 24.42 23.74
C LYS A 225 -8.15 23.07 23.79
N THR A 226 -8.52 22.59 22.61
CA THR A 226 -9.11 21.27 22.39
C THR A 226 -8.23 20.45 21.43
N GLU A 227 -8.01 19.17 21.77
CA GLU A 227 -7.46 18.17 20.89
C GLU A 227 -8.61 17.51 20.11
N VAL A 228 -8.57 17.56 18.80
CA VAL A 228 -9.47 16.84 17.90
C VAL A 228 -8.74 15.63 17.34
N GLU A 229 -9.29 14.45 17.59
CA GLU A 229 -8.75 13.18 17.10
C GLU A 229 -9.59 12.67 15.94
N ALA A 230 -8.95 12.29 14.83
CA ALA A 230 -9.62 11.80 13.65
C ALA A 230 -8.79 10.76 12.88
N ASP A 231 -9.48 9.79 12.30
CA ASP A 231 -8.92 8.92 11.26
C ASP A 231 -9.07 9.61 9.90
N ILE A 232 -7.97 9.71 9.16
CA ILE A 232 -7.96 10.41 7.87
C ILE A 232 -7.14 9.62 6.84
N PRO A 233 -7.55 9.57 5.56
CA PRO A 233 -6.75 9.01 4.49
C PRO A 233 -5.40 9.73 4.36
N THR A 234 -4.31 8.98 4.26
CA THR A 234 -2.95 9.56 4.17
C THR A 234 -2.82 10.56 3.02
N MET A 235 -3.56 10.35 1.91
CA MET A 235 -3.58 11.26 0.77
C MET A 235 -4.08 12.67 1.15
N GLU A 236 -4.98 12.79 2.11
CA GLU A 236 -5.63 14.05 2.50
C GLU A 236 -4.80 14.86 3.52
N ILE A 237 -3.75 14.25 4.09
CA ILE A 237 -2.87 14.92 5.06
C ILE A 237 -1.88 15.84 4.37
N TYR A 238 -1.51 15.51 3.12
CA TYR A 238 -0.57 16.33 2.38
C TYR A 238 -1.07 17.77 2.25
N GLY A 239 -0.24 18.71 2.71
CA GLY A 239 -0.57 20.14 2.74
C GLY A 239 -1.54 20.55 3.86
N TYR A 240 -2.03 19.61 4.69
CA TYR A 240 -2.97 19.96 5.77
C TYR A 240 -2.33 20.89 6.83
N SER A 241 -1.07 20.65 7.18
CA SER A 241 -0.33 21.53 8.10
C SER A 241 -0.27 22.96 7.59
N THR A 242 0.03 23.15 6.31
CA THR A 242 0.06 24.48 5.66
C THR A 242 -1.32 25.14 5.63
N ASP A 243 -2.37 24.36 5.34
CA ASP A 243 -3.74 24.88 5.36
C ASP A 243 -4.22 25.20 6.77
N LEU A 244 -3.82 24.40 7.75
CA LEU A 244 -4.10 24.63 9.17
C LEU A 244 -3.38 25.92 9.63
N ASP A 245 -2.12 26.10 9.28
CA ASP A 245 -1.33 27.30 9.60
C ASP A 245 -1.89 28.55 8.92
N ARG A 246 -2.33 28.48 7.68
CA ARG A 246 -3.01 29.60 7.00
C ARG A 246 -4.30 30.02 7.70
N LYS A 247 -5.07 29.06 8.19
CA LYS A 247 -6.30 29.30 8.94
C LYS A 247 -5.99 29.78 10.37
N SER A 248 -4.89 29.30 10.94
CA SER A 248 -4.41 29.60 12.30
C SER A 248 -3.34 30.67 12.37
N THR A 249 -2.85 31.25 11.25
CA THR A 249 -1.86 32.34 11.22
C THR A 249 -2.35 33.63 11.88
N ARG A 250 -3.62 33.67 12.25
CA ARG A 250 -4.11 34.57 13.28
C ARG A 250 -3.89 34.04 14.70
N LEU A 251 -3.18 32.87 14.88
CA LEU A 251 -3.11 32.12 16.16
C LEU A 251 -1.81 31.34 16.31
N ASN A 252 -1.04 31.75 17.23
CA ASN A 252 0.31 31.30 17.56
C ASN A 252 0.44 29.87 18.19
N SER A 253 -0.36 28.85 17.89
CA SER A 253 -0.09 27.48 18.41
C SER A 253 -1.09 26.41 17.99
N SER A 254 -1.08 25.97 16.74
CA SER A 254 -1.66 24.67 16.38
C SER A 254 -0.54 23.62 16.26
N HIS A 255 -0.76 22.43 16.80
CA HIS A 255 0.16 21.31 16.70
C HIS A 255 -0.54 20.13 16.02
N LEU A 256 0.14 19.53 15.05
CA LEU A 256 -0.31 18.34 14.35
C LEU A 256 0.57 17.16 14.80
N VAL A 257 -0.07 16.10 15.31
CA VAL A 257 0.58 14.82 15.61
C VAL A 257 -0.06 13.74 14.75
N VAL A 258 0.73 13.02 13.99
CA VAL A 258 0.28 11.90 13.16
C VAL A 258 0.90 10.63 13.71
N SER A 259 0.05 9.64 14.06
CA SER A 259 0.46 8.30 14.43
C SER A 259 -0.04 7.29 13.40
N ARG A 260 0.74 6.24 13.18
CA ARG A 260 0.36 5.10 12.34
C ARG A 260 -0.35 4.05 13.16
#